data_c6392e8a2dfb65db66e966dcc1f0efc0
#
_entry.id   c6392e8a2dfb65db66e966dcc1f0efc0
#
_cell.length_a   1.000
_cell.length_b   1.000
_cell.length_c   1.000
_cell.angle_alpha   90.00
_cell.angle_beta   90.00
_cell.angle_gamma   90.00
#
_symmetry.space_group_name_H-M   'P 1'
#
loop_
_entity.id
_entity.type
_entity.pdbx_description
1 polymer ?
#
loop_
_entity_poly.entity_id
_entity_poly.type
_entity_poly.pdbx_seq_one_letter_code
_entity_poly.pdbx_strand_id
1 'polypeptide(L)'
;MGIDDIVAYRNALNLPIEDSRLQDDPFYTPDEDSEERAYLLERRQDLGGKLPSRDPIHIDFELPGIETYAAFDQGTPEGQEVSTTMAFVRLLRNLLKSGIGDKVVPIIPDEGRTFGMDPLFSEFEIFASKGQKYTPVDHTMLLRYKESESGQVLQEGISEAGAIASWIASATSYSHARTPTMPFYTFYSMFGFQRVGDQIWSAADARARGFLMGATAGRTTLNGEGLQHQDGHSLLMASAVPHCRAWDPAYAYELSTIIRHGMDEMWSQNLDVFHYVMLYNENQQQIPKPDGSDEGIVSGAYLLQELGGEGPKVRMLGSGPILKYVLEAASILEKEHGICSEVWSVTSYGELRRKGLESERKTRLNPETPLSHMSLSALGTACQQ
;
A
#
# COMPACT_ATOMS: atom_id res chain seq x y z
N MET A 1 18.87 9.56 -34.23
CA MET A 1 20.28 9.40 -34.63
C MET A 1 20.29 9.13 -36.12
N GLY A 2 21.03 9.94 -36.91
CA GLY A 2 21.15 9.73 -38.33
C GLY A 2 22.12 8.56 -38.64
N ILE A 3 22.09 8.08 -39.90
CA ILE A 3 22.98 6.99 -40.31
C ILE A 3 24.46 7.35 -40.16
N ASP A 4 24.82 8.61 -40.45
CA ASP A 4 26.20 9.10 -40.31
C ASP A 4 26.67 9.04 -38.86
N ASP A 5 25.78 9.31 -37.90
CA ASP A 5 26.08 9.21 -36.45
C ASP A 5 26.31 7.75 -36.04
N ILE A 6 25.50 6.83 -36.60
CA ILE A 6 25.65 5.38 -36.35
C ILE A 6 26.96 4.86 -36.90
N VAL A 7 27.35 5.29 -38.13
CA VAL A 7 28.64 4.97 -38.76
C VAL A 7 29.80 5.51 -37.89
N ALA A 8 29.72 6.75 -37.47
CA ALA A 8 30.76 7.38 -36.64
C ALA A 8 30.90 6.60 -35.29
N TYR A 9 29.79 6.23 -34.66
CA TYR A 9 29.77 5.51 -33.41
C TYR A 9 30.35 4.08 -33.56
N ARG A 10 29.91 3.32 -34.59
CA ARG A 10 30.47 2.02 -34.93
C ARG A 10 32.00 2.05 -35.10
N ASN A 11 32.47 3.08 -35.87
CA ASN A 11 33.92 3.23 -36.17
C ASN A 11 34.71 3.61 -34.90
N ALA A 12 34.16 4.48 -34.06
CA ALA A 12 34.78 4.87 -32.79
C ALA A 12 34.96 3.68 -31.82
N LEU A 13 34.01 2.71 -31.86
CA LEU A 13 34.08 1.49 -31.03
C LEU A 13 34.73 0.31 -31.74
N ASN A 14 35.20 0.45 -33.01
CA ASN A 14 35.74 -0.63 -33.82
C ASN A 14 34.85 -1.89 -33.90
N LEU A 15 33.50 -1.66 -33.97
CA LEU A 15 32.58 -2.77 -34.05
C LEU A 15 32.57 -3.39 -35.46
N PRO A 16 32.65 -4.73 -35.59
CA PRO A 16 32.71 -5.43 -36.87
C PRO A 16 31.30 -5.57 -37.49
N ILE A 17 30.61 -4.43 -37.72
CA ILE A 17 29.31 -4.36 -38.36
C ILE A 17 29.46 -3.81 -39.75
N GLU A 18 29.04 -4.55 -40.77
CA GLU A 18 29.07 -4.10 -42.16
C GLU A 18 28.14 -2.91 -42.41
N ASP A 19 28.50 -2.01 -43.34
CA ASP A 19 27.71 -0.81 -43.66
C ASP A 19 26.30 -1.16 -44.12
N SER A 20 26.11 -2.28 -44.79
CA SER A 20 24.82 -2.79 -45.25
C SER A 20 23.84 -3.09 -44.13
N ARG A 21 24.34 -3.42 -42.92
CA ARG A 21 23.52 -3.76 -41.76
C ARG A 21 23.19 -2.58 -40.86
N LEU A 22 23.89 -1.45 -41.01
CA LEU A 22 23.73 -0.32 -40.12
C LEU A 22 22.35 0.34 -40.15
N GLN A 23 21.61 0.20 -41.27
CA GLN A 23 20.26 0.76 -41.40
C GLN A 23 19.17 -0.14 -40.83
N ASP A 24 19.35 -1.47 -40.92
CA ASP A 24 18.31 -2.43 -40.59
C ASP A 24 18.49 -3.04 -39.20
N ASP A 25 19.71 -3.44 -38.85
CA ASP A 25 20.02 -4.07 -37.58
C ASP A 25 21.46 -3.74 -37.12
N PRO A 26 21.66 -2.63 -36.43
CA PRO A 26 23.00 -2.18 -36.01
C PRO A 26 23.53 -2.91 -34.77
N PHE A 27 22.89 -3.99 -34.33
CA PHE A 27 23.35 -4.73 -33.16
C PHE A 27 24.51 -5.67 -33.48
N TYR A 28 25.53 -5.61 -32.63
CA TYR A 28 26.65 -6.56 -32.65
C TYR A 28 26.48 -7.60 -31.57
N THR A 29 26.55 -8.85 -31.96
CA THR A 29 26.64 -9.98 -31.05
C THR A 29 27.96 -10.72 -31.32
N PRO A 30 28.84 -10.89 -30.32
CA PRO A 30 30.09 -11.64 -30.51
C PRO A 30 29.79 -13.09 -30.91
N ASP A 31 30.66 -13.66 -31.72
CA ASP A 31 30.60 -15.05 -32.19
C ASP A 31 30.50 -16.03 -31.02
N GLU A 32 29.89 -17.20 -31.25
CA GLU A 32 29.57 -18.15 -30.17
C GLU A 32 30.81 -18.67 -29.45
N ASP A 33 31.91 -18.77 -30.15
CA ASP A 33 33.21 -19.27 -29.71
C ASP A 33 34.23 -18.15 -29.37
N SER A 34 33.78 -16.88 -29.38
CA SER A 34 34.65 -15.75 -29.06
C SER A 34 34.95 -15.64 -27.54
N GLU A 35 36.13 -15.12 -27.21
CA GLU A 35 36.57 -14.89 -25.83
C GLU A 35 35.67 -13.87 -25.13
N GLU A 36 35.20 -12.84 -25.85
CA GLU A 36 34.33 -11.81 -25.33
C GLU A 36 32.96 -12.38 -24.91
N ARG A 37 32.42 -13.31 -25.73
CA ARG A 37 31.14 -13.95 -25.40
C ARG A 37 31.30 -14.93 -24.23
N ALA A 38 32.38 -15.69 -24.20
CA ALA A 38 32.67 -16.57 -23.08
C ALA A 38 32.79 -15.79 -21.76
N TYR A 39 33.56 -14.69 -21.77
CA TYR A 39 33.67 -13.79 -20.62
C TYR A 39 32.34 -13.21 -20.17
N LEU A 40 31.52 -12.69 -21.10
CA LEU A 40 30.18 -12.14 -20.79
C LEU A 40 29.29 -13.20 -20.16
N LEU A 41 29.26 -14.42 -20.73
CA LEU A 41 28.37 -15.47 -20.22
C LEU A 41 28.82 -15.98 -18.85
N GLU A 42 30.14 -16.11 -18.62
CA GLU A 42 30.69 -16.47 -17.31
C GLU A 42 30.26 -15.44 -16.25
N ARG A 43 30.46 -14.14 -16.51
CA ARG A 43 30.08 -13.08 -15.58
C ARG A 43 28.55 -13.03 -15.35
N ARG A 44 27.76 -13.23 -16.40
CA ARG A 44 26.31 -13.32 -16.26
C ARG A 44 25.87 -14.53 -15.45
N GLN A 45 26.53 -15.66 -15.60
CA GLN A 45 26.25 -16.87 -14.82
C GLN A 45 26.56 -16.66 -13.33
N ASP A 46 27.70 -16.04 -13.01
CA ASP A 46 28.06 -15.68 -11.62
C ASP A 46 27.05 -14.75 -10.97
N LEU A 47 26.39 -13.91 -11.75
CA LEU A 47 25.33 -12.98 -11.31
C LEU A 47 23.91 -13.57 -11.38
N GLY A 48 23.78 -14.89 -11.54
CA GLY A 48 22.47 -15.57 -11.57
C GLY A 48 21.82 -15.69 -12.96
N GLY A 49 22.55 -15.45 -14.05
CA GLY A 49 22.08 -15.69 -15.41
C GLY A 49 21.64 -14.44 -16.17
N LYS A 50 20.83 -14.63 -17.20
CA LYS A 50 20.39 -13.56 -18.12
C LYS A 50 19.44 -12.59 -17.47
N LEU A 51 19.49 -11.31 -17.88
CA LEU A 51 18.53 -10.27 -17.51
C LEU A 51 17.75 -9.76 -18.74
N PRO A 52 16.45 -9.46 -18.58
CA PRO A 52 15.63 -9.83 -17.43
C PRO A 52 15.41 -11.34 -17.35
N SER A 53 15.33 -11.87 -16.13
CA SER A 53 14.82 -13.22 -15.94
C SER A 53 13.31 -13.19 -16.23
N ARG A 54 12.84 -14.10 -17.09
CA ARG A 54 11.42 -14.23 -17.44
C ARG A 54 10.76 -15.44 -16.80
N ASP A 55 11.45 -16.09 -15.90
CA ASP A 55 10.89 -17.22 -15.17
C ASP A 55 9.78 -16.70 -14.24
N PRO A 56 8.56 -17.24 -14.32
CA PRO A 56 7.53 -16.91 -13.37
C PRO A 56 8.00 -17.33 -11.97
N ILE A 57 8.19 -16.36 -11.09
CA ILE A 57 8.62 -16.63 -9.73
C ILE A 57 7.34 -16.88 -8.92
N HIS A 58 7.09 -18.14 -8.66
CA HIS A 58 6.12 -18.53 -7.65
C HIS A 58 6.79 -18.47 -6.28
N ILE A 59 6.20 -17.71 -5.36
CA ILE A 59 6.65 -17.63 -3.98
C ILE A 59 5.70 -18.47 -3.16
N ASP A 60 6.24 -19.53 -2.59
CA ASP A 60 5.53 -20.27 -1.54
C ASP A 60 5.77 -19.54 -0.23
N PHE A 61 4.71 -18.88 0.28
CA PHE A 61 4.78 -18.01 1.44
C PHE A 61 3.56 -18.27 2.33
N GLU A 62 3.80 -18.90 3.48
CA GLU A 62 2.72 -19.15 4.44
C GLU A 62 2.38 -17.88 5.21
N LEU A 63 1.19 -17.33 4.95
CA LEU A 63 0.70 -16.14 5.63
C LEU A 63 0.27 -16.43 7.07
N PRO A 64 0.31 -15.40 7.96
CA PRO A 64 -0.16 -15.55 9.33
C PRO A 64 -1.62 -15.99 9.41
N GLY A 65 -1.93 -16.84 10.35
CA GLY A 65 -3.29 -17.28 10.63
C GLY A 65 -4.20 -16.15 11.15
N ILE A 66 -5.50 -16.43 11.19
CA ILE A 66 -6.53 -15.45 11.59
C ILE A 66 -6.32 -14.91 13.01
N GLU A 67 -5.67 -15.65 13.90
CA GLU A 67 -5.37 -15.26 15.28
C GLU A 67 -4.53 -13.98 15.36
N THR A 68 -3.70 -13.69 14.36
CA THR A 68 -2.90 -12.46 14.25
C THR A 68 -3.79 -11.22 14.16
N TYR A 69 -4.98 -11.37 13.61
CA TYR A 69 -5.93 -10.31 13.26
C TYR A 69 -7.13 -10.22 14.21
N ALA A 70 -7.50 -11.33 14.87
CA ALA A 70 -8.75 -11.49 15.62
C ALA A 70 -8.99 -10.43 16.71
N ALA A 71 -7.94 -9.89 17.32
CA ALA A 71 -8.06 -8.85 18.34
C ALA A 71 -8.64 -7.52 17.79
N PHE A 72 -8.54 -7.28 16.50
CA PHE A 72 -9.04 -6.05 15.86
C PHE A 72 -10.55 -6.13 15.54
N ASP A 73 -11.11 -7.33 15.50
CA ASP A 73 -12.52 -7.56 15.19
C ASP A 73 -13.45 -7.31 16.40
N GLN A 74 -12.91 -7.23 17.61
CA GLN A 74 -13.69 -7.13 18.84
C GLN A 74 -14.09 -5.69 19.22
N GLY A 75 -13.49 -4.68 18.59
CA GLY A 75 -13.62 -3.29 19.02
C GLY A 75 -12.86 -2.99 20.32
N THR A 76 -13.17 -1.85 20.96
CA THR A 76 -12.58 -1.44 22.23
C THR A 76 -13.64 -1.36 23.33
N PRO A 77 -13.26 -1.58 24.61
CA PRO A 77 -14.15 -1.33 25.73
C PRO A 77 -14.74 0.10 25.71
N GLU A 78 -15.91 0.28 26.28
CA GLU A 78 -16.55 1.59 26.39
C GLU A 78 -15.62 2.63 27.04
N GLY A 79 -15.51 3.80 26.43
CA GLY A 79 -14.63 4.89 26.87
C GLY A 79 -13.14 4.71 26.51
N GLN A 80 -12.75 3.62 25.85
CA GLN A 80 -11.41 3.44 25.33
C GLN A 80 -11.38 3.74 23.83
N GLU A 81 -10.76 4.85 23.48
CA GLU A 81 -10.59 5.25 22.09
C GLU A 81 -9.20 4.86 21.55
N VAL A 82 -9.13 4.49 20.28
CA VAL A 82 -7.89 4.13 19.57
C VAL A 82 -7.96 4.68 18.14
N SER A 83 -6.84 5.21 17.68
CA SER A 83 -6.68 5.66 16.29
C SER A 83 -6.32 4.51 15.35
N THR A 84 -6.57 4.67 14.05
CA THR A 84 -6.16 3.67 13.05
C THR A 84 -4.64 3.61 12.94
N THR A 85 -3.90 4.69 13.19
CA THR A 85 -2.43 4.67 13.30
C THR A 85 -1.97 3.73 14.40
N MET A 86 -2.57 3.82 15.61
CA MET A 86 -2.21 2.94 16.72
C MET A 86 -2.66 1.49 16.50
N ALA A 87 -3.78 1.29 15.82
CA ALA A 87 -4.22 -0.05 15.40
C ALA A 87 -3.20 -0.66 14.41
N PHE A 88 -2.70 0.13 13.45
CA PHE A 88 -1.65 -0.32 12.53
C PHE A 88 -0.37 -0.72 13.26
N VAL A 89 0.13 0.10 14.18
CA VAL A 89 1.35 -0.22 14.94
C VAL A 89 1.21 -1.52 15.71
N ARG A 90 0.04 -1.77 16.31
CA ARG A 90 -0.25 -3.04 16.99
C ARG A 90 -0.28 -4.22 16.01
N LEU A 91 -0.91 -4.05 14.85
CA LEU A 91 -0.95 -5.08 13.80
C LEU A 91 0.45 -5.36 13.26
N LEU A 92 1.23 -4.33 12.94
CA LEU A 92 2.61 -4.46 12.49
C LEU A 92 3.47 -5.22 13.51
N ARG A 93 3.31 -4.92 14.81
CA ARG A 93 3.98 -5.65 15.89
C ARG A 93 3.56 -7.13 15.93
N ASN A 94 2.30 -7.44 15.72
CA ASN A 94 1.82 -8.82 15.64
C ASN A 94 2.43 -9.56 14.45
N LEU A 95 2.52 -8.90 13.28
CA LEU A 95 3.16 -9.46 12.08
C LEU A 95 4.65 -9.72 12.31
N LEU A 96 5.37 -8.76 12.91
CA LEU A 96 6.79 -8.91 13.26
C LEU A 96 7.05 -10.06 14.26
N LYS A 97 6.07 -10.43 15.07
CA LYS A 97 6.14 -11.55 16.02
C LYS A 97 5.63 -12.88 15.45
N SER A 98 5.00 -12.86 14.30
CA SER A 98 4.48 -14.06 13.65
C SER A 98 5.58 -14.87 12.94
N GLY A 99 5.21 -16.02 12.37
CA GLY A 99 6.13 -16.86 11.61
C GLY A 99 6.77 -16.21 10.39
N ILE A 100 6.21 -15.07 9.93
CA ILE A 100 6.77 -14.27 8.82
C ILE A 100 7.58 -13.06 9.29
N GLY A 101 7.80 -12.91 10.59
CA GLY A 101 8.39 -11.69 11.15
C GLY A 101 9.72 -11.28 10.54
N ASP A 102 10.56 -12.24 10.17
CA ASP A 102 11.84 -12.02 9.48
C ASP A 102 11.70 -11.51 8.03
N LYS A 103 10.50 -11.53 7.46
CA LYS A 103 10.19 -11.01 6.13
C LYS A 103 9.56 -9.62 6.17
N VAL A 104 9.03 -9.20 7.31
CA VAL A 104 8.37 -7.91 7.47
C VAL A 104 9.42 -6.81 7.61
N VAL A 105 9.34 -5.77 6.77
CA VAL A 105 10.31 -4.66 6.73
C VAL A 105 9.60 -3.34 6.98
N PRO A 106 9.56 -2.84 8.22
CA PRO A 106 9.08 -1.49 8.50
C PRO A 106 10.08 -0.45 7.97
N ILE A 107 9.60 0.52 7.20
CA ILE A 107 10.40 1.62 6.66
C ILE A 107 9.77 2.93 7.10
N ILE A 108 10.56 3.81 7.69
CA ILE A 108 10.12 5.11 8.19
C ILE A 108 11.10 6.21 7.73
N PRO A 109 10.63 7.45 7.52
CA PRO A 109 11.55 8.56 7.29
C PRO A 109 12.36 8.85 8.55
N ASP A 110 11.89 9.62 9.50
CA ASP A 110 12.57 9.89 10.79
C ASP A 110 11.52 10.15 11.91
N GLU A 111 10.28 10.08 11.56
CA GLU A 111 9.13 10.53 12.37
C GLU A 111 8.42 9.35 13.08
N GLY A 112 9.13 8.26 13.33
CA GLY A 112 8.54 7.04 13.90
C GLY A 112 7.74 7.24 15.17
N ARG A 113 8.11 8.25 15.98
CA ARG A 113 7.35 8.63 17.18
C ARG A 113 6.01 9.26 16.87
N THR A 114 5.94 10.15 15.89
CA THR A 114 4.69 10.77 15.44
C THR A 114 3.71 9.72 14.95
N PHE A 115 4.24 8.61 14.42
CA PHE A 115 3.44 7.44 14.00
C PHE A 115 3.17 6.44 15.15
N GLY A 116 3.60 6.73 16.38
CA GLY A 116 3.42 5.85 17.54
C GLY A 116 4.25 4.56 17.49
N MET A 117 5.36 4.55 16.75
CA MET A 117 6.21 3.36 16.52
C MET A 117 7.32 3.19 17.58
N ASP A 118 7.43 4.08 18.58
CA ASP A 118 8.43 3.97 19.65
C ASP A 118 8.57 2.57 20.27
N PRO A 119 7.49 1.83 20.52
CA PRO A 119 7.61 0.49 21.11
C PRO A 119 8.38 -0.49 20.20
N LEU A 120 8.41 -0.26 18.89
CA LEU A 120 9.11 -1.13 17.94
C LEU A 120 10.63 -0.94 18.04
N PHE A 121 11.11 0.26 18.38
CA PHE A 121 12.55 0.56 18.43
C PHE A 121 13.32 -0.23 19.46
N SER A 122 12.68 -0.58 20.58
CA SER A 122 13.31 -1.39 21.63
C SER A 122 13.17 -2.89 21.39
N GLU A 123 12.16 -3.31 20.63
CA GLU A 123 11.83 -4.73 20.45
C GLU A 123 12.43 -5.29 19.16
N PHE A 124 12.43 -4.51 18.08
CA PHE A 124 12.91 -4.92 16.76
C PHE A 124 14.12 -4.12 16.29
N GLU A 125 14.53 -3.11 17.01
CA GLU A 125 15.69 -2.25 16.80
C GLU A 125 15.74 -1.57 15.43
N ILE A 126 16.41 -0.44 15.36
CA ILE A 126 16.65 0.27 14.10
C ILE A 126 17.91 -0.32 13.46
N PHE A 127 17.85 -0.59 12.17
CA PHE A 127 18.99 -1.11 11.43
C PHE A 127 20.11 -0.06 11.32
N ALA A 128 21.31 -0.43 11.74
CA ALA A 128 22.52 0.34 11.53
C ALA A 128 23.68 -0.59 11.18
N SER A 129 24.20 -0.49 9.97
CA SER A 129 25.22 -1.41 9.42
C SER A 129 26.54 -1.49 10.21
N LYS A 130 26.75 -0.63 11.18
CA LYS A 130 27.93 -0.60 12.07
C LYS A 130 27.56 -0.58 13.55
N GLY A 131 26.32 -0.88 13.87
CA GLY A 131 25.75 -0.73 15.20
C GLY A 131 25.72 0.73 15.69
N GLN A 132 25.17 0.96 16.86
CA GLN A 132 25.04 2.29 17.47
C GLN A 132 26.40 2.79 17.97
N LYS A 133 26.89 3.89 17.42
CA LYS A 133 28.22 4.48 17.72
C LYS A 133 28.14 5.68 18.69
N TYR A 134 26.96 6.04 19.13
CA TYR A 134 26.72 7.22 19.99
C TYR A 134 25.70 6.90 21.07
N THR A 135 25.66 7.73 22.10
CA THR A 135 24.58 7.75 23.07
C THR A 135 23.63 8.89 22.70
N PRO A 136 22.32 8.67 22.51
CA PRO A 136 21.38 9.75 22.23
C PRO A 136 21.42 10.84 23.29
N VAL A 137 21.37 12.11 22.89
CA VAL A 137 21.46 13.26 23.81
C VAL A 137 20.37 13.23 24.88
N ASP A 138 19.22 12.73 24.51
CA ASP A 138 18.01 12.62 25.32
C ASP A 138 17.73 11.18 25.83
N HIS A 139 18.78 10.35 25.88
CA HIS A 139 18.66 8.93 26.27
C HIS A 139 18.00 8.70 27.64
N THR A 140 18.02 9.71 28.54
CA THR A 140 17.33 9.64 29.82
C THR A 140 15.84 9.97 29.73
N MET A 141 15.41 10.64 28.66
CA MET A 141 14.04 11.08 28.42
C MET A 141 13.33 10.21 27.39
N LEU A 142 14.09 9.49 26.56
CA LEU A 142 13.58 8.72 25.44
C LEU A 142 13.44 7.25 25.83
N LEU A 143 12.26 6.70 25.58
CA LEU A 143 12.02 5.28 25.66
C LEU A 143 12.90 4.54 24.62
N ARG A 144 14.04 4.01 25.12
CA ARG A 144 14.80 2.89 24.54
C ARG A 144 15.01 2.93 23.00
N TYR A 145 15.47 4.06 22.47
CA TYR A 145 16.00 4.11 21.13
C TYR A 145 17.23 3.22 21.02
N LYS A 146 17.22 2.24 20.12
CA LYS A 146 18.31 1.30 19.96
C LYS A 146 18.56 0.99 18.49
N GLU A 147 19.82 1.12 18.07
CA GLU A 147 20.30 0.75 16.75
C GLU A 147 21.18 -0.49 16.83
N SER A 148 21.10 -1.39 15.87
CA SER A 148 21.97 -2.56 15.76
C SER A 148 22.14 -3.04 14.32
N GLU A 149 23.16 -3.88 14.11
CA GLU A 149 23.41 -4.53 12.81
C GLU A 149 22.30 -5.54 12.44
N SER A 150 21.55 -6.01 13.43
CA SER A 150 20.39 -6.91 13.27
C SER A 150 19.05 -6.20 13.38
N GLY A 151 19.04 -4.85 13.47
CA GLY A 151 17.81 -4.07 13.54
C GLY A 151 16.93 -4.30 12.31
N GLN A 152 15.63 -4.33 12.52
CA GLN A 152 14.65 -4.66 11.48
C GLN A 152 13.91 -3.43 10.94
N VAL A 153 13.88 -2.33 11.69
CA VAL A 153 13.26 -1.07 11.26
C VAL A 153 14.27 -0.27 10.44
N LEU A 154 13.95 0.03 9.19
CA LEU A 154 14.75 0.92 8.35
C LEU A 154 14.33 2.37 8.60
N GLN A 155 15.23 3.15 9.16
CA GLN A 155 15.05 4.59 9.35
C GLN A 155 15.94 5.35 8.36
N GLU A 156 15.30 5.97 7.35
CA GLU A 156 15.99 6.56 6.20
C GLU A 156 16.32 8.05 6.39
N GLY A 157 15.94 8.64 7.53
CA GLY A 157 15.99 10.09 7.73
C GLY A 157 14.85 10.81 7.02
N ILE A 158 14.85 12.15 7.06
CA ILE A 158 13.81 12.98 6.42
C ILE A 158 14.05 13.02 4.91
N SER A 159 13.80 11.91 4.26
CA SER A 159 13.98 11.71 2.81
C SER A 159 12.97 10.71 2.27
N GLU A 160 11.86 11.19 1.75
CA GLU A 160 10.84 10.34 1.13
C GLU A 160 11.42 9.61 -0.10
N ALA A 161 12.33 10.26 -0.84
CA ALA A 161 12.97 9.67 -2.01
C ALA A 161 13.90 8.49 -1.64
N GLY A 162 14.63 8.58 -0.52
CA GLY A 162 15.44 7.47 0.00
C GLY A 162 14.57 6.34 0.52
N ALA A 163 13.55 6.68 1.32
CA ALA A 163 12.65 5.70 1.90
C ALA A 163 11.86 4.90 0.83
N ILE A 164 11.35 5.57 -0.22
CA ILE A 164 10.66 4.87 -1.31
C ILE A 164 11.63 4.00 -2.13
N ALA A 165 12.89 4.40 -2.30
CA ALA A 165 13.89 3.57 -2.97
C ALA A 165 14.15 2.28 -2.19
N SER A 166 14.30 2.34 -0.87
CA SER A 166 14.39 1.17 0.00
C SER A 166 13.13 0.31 -0.04
N TRP A 167 11.94 0.94 -0.08
CA TRP A 167 10.68 0.22 -0.25
C TRP A 167 10.63 -0.51 -1.59
N ILE A 168 11.01 0.12 -2.70
CA ILE A 168 11.06 -0.51 -4.04
C ILE A 168 12.02 -1.70 -4.03
N ALA A 169 13.21 -1.54 -3.47
CA ALA A 169 14.21 -2.61 -3.38
C ALA A 169 13.66 -3.82 -2.62
N SER A 170 13.01 -3.59 -1.48
CA SER A 170 12.35 -4.64 -0.70
C SER A 170 11.14 -5.23 -1.43
N ALA A 171 10.25 -4.38 -1.95
CA ALA A 171 9.01 -4.78 -2.63
C ALA A 171 9.24 -5.60 -3.92
N THR A 172 10.44 -5.51 -4.52
CA THR A 172 10.83 -6.25 -5.73
C THR A 172 11.84 -7.37 -5.45
N SER A 173 12.27 -7.54 -4.20
CA SER A 173 13.29 -8.53 -3.80
C SER A 173 12.91 -9.97 -4.16
N TYR A 174 11.62 -10.28 -4.17
CA TYR A 174 11.11 -11.59 -4.58
C TYR A 174 11.51 -11.95 -6.02
N SER A 175 11.60 -10.97 -6.92
CA SER A 175 11.88 -11.19 -8.34
C SER A 175 13.38 -11.20 -8.65
N HIS A 176 14.18 -10.28 -8.09
CA HIS A 176 15.59 -10.17 -8.43
C HIS A 176 16.52 -10.90 -7.46
N ALA A 177 16.12 -11.03 -6.18
CA ALA A 177 16.92 -11.72 -5.16
C ALA A 177 16.34 -13.08 -4.75
N ARG A 178 15.17 -13.46 -5.28
CA ARG A 178 14.41 -14.66 -4.90
C ARG A 178 14.17 -14.76 -3.38
N THR A 179 14.12 -13.62 -2.71
CA THR A 179 13.90 -13.51 -1.28
C THR A 179 12.69 -12.64 -1.06
N PRO A 180 11.51 -13.21 -0.77
CA PRO A 180 10.31 -12.43 -0.54
C PRO A 180 10.45 -11.62 0.75
N THR A 181 10.19 -10.32 0.67
CA THR A 181 10.02 -9.46 1.83
C THR A 181 8.73 -8.68 1.71
N MET A 182 8.23 -8.22 2.84
CA MET A 182 6.94 -7.54 2.98
C MET A 182 7.16 -6.15 3.58
N PRO A 183 7.46 -5.15 2.74
CA PRO A 183 7.73 -3.81 3.22
C PRO A 183 6.45 -3.05 3.56
N PHE A 184 6.52 -2.32 4.69
CA PHE A 184 5.54 -1.33 5.13
C PHE A 184 6.25 0.02 5.23
N TYR A 185 6.07 0.88 4.25
CA TYR A 185 6.63 2.24 4.27
C TYR A 185 5.60 3.22 4.80
N THR A 186 5.88 3.79 5.97
CA THR A 186 5.02 4.77 6.63
C THR A 186 5.56 6.19 6.40
N PHE A 187 4.71 7.08 5.91
CA PHE A 187 5.05 8.47 5.60
C PHE A 187 3.87 9.40 5.86
N TYR A 188 4.13 10.69 5.97
CA TYR A 188 3.06 11.68 5.97
C TYR A 188 2.31 11.65 4.64
N SER A 189 1.00 11.42 4.66
CA SER A 189 0.21 11.22 3.44
C SER A 189 0.33 12.39 2.46
N MET A 190 0.46 13.62 2.97
CA MET A 190 0.68 14.82 2.15
C MET A 190 1.99 14.78 1.37
N PHE A 191 3.02 14.09 1.84
CA PHE A 191 4.34 14.08 1.24
C PHE A 191 4.64 12.85 0.38
N GLY A 192 3.75 11.85 0.37
CA GLY A 192 3.92 10.63 -0.41
C GLY A 192 3.82 10.89 -1.92
N PHE A 193 2.64 10.78 -2.46
CA PHE A 193 2.43 10.91 -3.91
C PHE A 193 2.89 12.27 -4.49
N GLN A 194 2.85 13.35 -3.72
CA GLN A 194 3.30 14.66 -4.16
C GLN A 194 4.81 14.76 -4.35
N ARG A 195 5.60 13.98 -3.60
CA ARG A 195 7.07 14.03 -3.66
C ARG A 195 7.70 12.87 -4.41
N VAL A 196 7.07 11.68 -4.37
CA VAL A 196 7.64 10.44 -4.91
C VAL A 196 6.69 9.70 -5.85
N GLY A 197 5.72 10.41 -6.44
CA GLY A 197 4.70 9.82 -7.30
C GLY A 197 5.27 9.10 -8.52
N ASP A 198 6.30 9.64 -9.15
CA ASP A 198 7.00 9.01 -10.28
C ASP A 198 7.77 7.75 -9.86
N GLN A 199 8.35 7.73 -8.65
CA GLN A 199 8.98 6.52 -8.10
C GLN A 199 7.92 5.45 -7.75
N ILE A 200 6.74 5.86 -7.26
CA ILE A 200 5.60 4.93 -7.04
C ILE A 200 5.12 4.37 -8.39
N TRP A 201 5.09 5.18 -9.44
CA TRP A 201 4.77 4.72 -10.79
C TRP A 201 5.80 3.70 -11.29
N SER A 202 7.09 4.02 -11.15
CA SER A 202 8.19 3.10 -11.47
C SER A 202 8.12 1.79 -10.69
N ALA A 203 7.71 1.84 -9.42
CA ALA A 203 7.48 0.66 -8.60
C ALA A 203 6.37 -0.24 -9.18
N ALA A 204 5.30 0.36 -9.72
CA ALA A 204 4.24 -0.37 -10.40
C ALA A 204 4.75 -1.09 -11.65
N ASP A 205 5.57 -0.42 -12.47
CA ASP A 205 6.21 -1.02 -13.64
C ASP A 205 7.17 -2.15 -13.26
N ALA A 206 7.86 -2.02 -12.13
CA ALA A 206 8.74 -3.03 -11.56
C ALA A 206 8.00 -4.18 -10.84
N ARG A 207 6.66 -4.16 -10.81
CA ARG A 207 5.82 -5.15 -10.13
C ARG A 207 6.08 -5.26 -8.63
N ALA A 208 6.26 -4.12 -7.98
CA ALA A 208 6.46 -4.05 -6.54
C ALA A 208 5.26 -4.62 -5.77
N ARG A 209 5.53 -5.32 -4.65
CA ARG A 209 4.54 -5.88 -3.72
C ARG A 209 4.82 -5.40 -2.32
N GLY A 210 3.88 -4.72 -1.70
CA GLY A 210 4.07 -4.15 -0.36
C GLY A 210 2.99 -3.14 0.00
N PHE A 211 3.20 -2.47 1.12
CA PHE A 211 2.27 -1.50 1.66
C PHE A 211 2.91 -0.12 1.77
N LEU A 212 2.18 0.88 1.31
CA LEU A 212 2.42 2.30 1.53
C LEU A 212 1.41 2.79 2.56
N MET A 213 1.87 3.33 3.67
CA MET A 213 1.03 3.73 4.80
C MET A 213 1.05 5.25 4.92
N GLY A 214 -0.02 5.91 4.45
CA GLY A 214 -0.18 7.36 4.57
C GLY A 214 -0.62 7.73 5.97
N ALA A 215 0.31 7.98 6.88
CA ALA A 215 0.04 8.29 8.27
C ALA A 215 -0.06 9.79 8.52
N THR A 216 -0.72 10.15 9.62
CA THR A 216 -1.24 11.49 9.90
C THR A 216 -2.00 12.06 8.71
N ALA A 217 -2.94 11.25 8.21
CA ALA A 217 -3.75 11.61 7.05
C ALA A 217 -4.91 12.55 7.41
N GLY A 218 -5.49 13.15 6.37
CA GLY A 218 -6.71 13.95 6.45
C GLY A 218 -6.48 15.45 6.55
N ARG A 219 -7.59 16.19 6.50
CA ARG A 219 -7.64 17.67 6.62
C ARG A 219 -8.17 18.12 7.94
N THR A 220 -9.28 17.54 8.36
CA THR A 220 -10.05 17.98 9.53
C THR A 220 -9.46 17.47 10.85
N THR A 221 -8.61 16.48 10.80
CA THR A 221 -8.03 15.79 11.95
C THR A 221 -6.61 16.27 12.29
N LEU A 222 -6.06 17.21 11.53
CA LEU A 222 -4.67 17.68 11.64
C LEU A 222 -4.54 19.17 11.91
N ASN A 223 -5.51 19.78 12.57
CA ASN A 223 -5.51 21.21 12.83
C ASN A 223 -4.30 21.70 13.64
N GLY A 224 -3.77 20.87 14.52
CA GLY A 224 -2.56 21.16 15.34
C GLY A 224 -1.25 21.08 14.56
N GLU A 225 -1.20 20.34 13.46
CA GLU A 225 0.02 20.14 12.66
C GLU A 225 0.17 21.18 11.53
N GLY A 226 -0.87 21.94 11.25
CA GLY A 226 -0.87 23.00 10.25
C GLY A 226 -1.15 22.52 8.82
N LEU A 227 -1.34 23.52 7.94
CA LEU A 227 -1.80 23.31 6.56
C LEU A 227 -0.89 22.40 5.73
N GLN A 228 0.42 22.44 5.97
CA GLN A 228 1.41 21.66 5.21
C GLN A 228 1.26 20.14 5.37
N HIS A 229 0.57 19.67 6.39
CA HIS A 229 0.31 18.24 6.62
C HIS A 229 -1.09 17.80 6.18
N GLN A 230 -1.96 18.74 5.82
CA GLN A 230 -3.35 18.44 5.48
C GLN A 230 -3.45 17.87 4.06
N ASP A 231 -3.77 16.59 3.97
CA ASP A 231 -3.94 15.85 2.71
C ASP A 231 -5.41 15.71 2.33
N GLY A 232 -5.71 15.92 1.06
CA GLY A 232 -7.04 15.71 0.50
C GLY A 232 -6.98 15.22 -0.94
N HIS A 233 -5.80 14.83 -1.45
CA HIS A 233 -5.64 14.47 -2.86
C HIS A 233 -4.82 13.20 -3.09
N SER A 234 -4.14 12.64 -2.09
CA SER A 234 -3.30 11.46 -2.29
C SER A 234 -4.08 10.24 -2.79
N LEU A 235 -5.31 10.02 -2.30
CA LEU A 235 -6.18 8.93 -2.80
C LEU A 235 -6.55 9.12 -4.28
N LEU A 236 -6.78 10.36 -4.73
CA LEU A 236 -7.03 10.66 -6.14
C LEU A 236 -5.79 10.39 -6.98
N MET A 237 -4.61 10.79 -6.51
CA MET A 237 -3.33 10.52 -7.19
C MET A 237 -3.05 9.01 -7.24
N ALA A 238 -3.28 8.29 -6.16
CA ALA A 238 -3.15 6.83 -6.11
C ALA A 238 -4.07 6.13 -7.11
N SER A 239 -5.28 6.66 -7.36
CA SER A 239 -6.23 6.09 -8.31
C SER A 239 -5.77 6.13 -9.77
N ALA A 240 -4.76 6.96 -10.08
CA ALA A 240 -4.14 7.02 -11.41
C ALA A 240 -3.13 5.89 -11.65
N VAL A 241 -2.62 5.23 -10.60
CA VAL A 241 -1.66 4.13 -10.69
C VAL A 241 -2.41 2.80 -10.76
N PRO A 242 -2.38 2.08 -11.90
CA PRO A 242 -3.25 0.90 -12.09
C PRO A 242 -3.03 -0.23 -11.09
N HIS A 243 -1.80 -0.42 -10.62
CA HIS A 243 -1.41 -1.48 -9.67
C HIS A 243 -1.63 -1.07 -8.21
N CYS A 244 -1.95 0.20 -7.93
CA CYS A 244 -2.18 0.69 -6.57
C CYS A 244 -3.63 0.45 -6.14
N ARG A 245 -3.80 -0.25 -5.01
CA ARG A 245 -5.06 -0.41 -4.29
C ARG A 245 -5.09 0.61 -3.16
N ALA A 246 -5.96 1.61 -3.24
CA ALA A 246 -6.00 2.72 -2.28
C ALA A 246 -7.18 2.60 -1.33
N TRP A 247 -6.93 2.76 -0.02
CA TRP A 247 -7.87 2.46 1.06
C TRP A 247 -7.96 3.60 2.08
N ASP A 248 -9.16 3.78 2.62
CA ASP A 248 -9.48 4.81 3.61
C ASP A 248 -10.29 4.23 4.79
N PRO A 249 -9.68 3.34 5.60
CA PRO A 249 -10.38 2.68 6.69
C PRO A 249 -10.73 3.62 7.84
N ALA A 250 -11.94 3.47 8.40
CA ALA A 250 -12.40 4.15 9.58
C ALA A 250 -12.05 3.39 10.87
N TYR A 251 -12.13 2.05 10.84
CA TYR A 251 -12.00 1.20 12.00
C TYR A 251 -10.82 0.24 11.93
N ALA A 252 -10.38 -0.23 13.11
CA ALA A 252 -9.26 -1.16 13.24
C ALA A 252 -9.53 -2.50 12.53
N TYR A 253 -10.76 -3.01 12.55
CA TYR A 253 -11.11 -4.24 11.85
C TYR A 253 -11.11 -4.06 10.33
N GLU A 254 -11.48 -2.87 9.81
CA GLU A 254 -11.36 -2.57 8.38
C GLU A 254 -9.90 -2.59 7.94
N LEU A 255 -9.05 -1.87 8.70
CA LEU A 255 -7.60 -1.85 8.46
C LEU A 255 -7.00 -3.26 8.49
N SER A 256 -7.32 -4.04 9.49
CA SER A 256 -6.84 -5.42 9.66
C SER A 256 -7.27 -6.32 8.50
N THR A 257 -8.54 -6.23 8.09
CA THR A 257 -9.10 -6.97 6.96
C THR A 257 -8.42 -6.57 5.64
N ILE A 258 -8.20 -5.27 5.40
CA ILE A 258 -7.52 -4.75 4.21
C ILE A 258 -6.08 -5.25 4.12
N ILE A 259 -5.32 -5.19 5.23
CA ILE A 259 -3.92 -5.66 5.23
C ILE A 259 -3.87 -7.17 5.01
N ARG A 260 -4.72 -7.95 5.66
CA ARG A 260 -4.81 -9.40 5.44
C ARG A 260 -5.13 -9.73 3.98
N HIS A 261 -6.11 -9.02 3.39
CA HIS A 261 -6.48 -9.17 1.99
C HIS A 261 -5.33 -8.81 1.04
N GLY A 262 -4.65 -7.69 1.28
CA GLY A 262 -3.50 -7.27 0.47
C GLY A 262 -2.35 -8.26 0.52
N MET A 263 -2.09 -8.85 1.70
CA MET A 263 -1.11 -9.92 1.82
C MET A 263 -1.51 -11.15 1.00
N ASP A 264 -2.77 -11.54 1.03
CA ASP A 264 -3.28 -12.66 0.23
C ASP A 264 -3.17 -12.37 -1.27
N GLU A 265 -3.60 -11.20 -1.76
CA GLU A 265 -3.45 -10.81 -3.16
C GLU A 265 -1.99 -10.92 -3.64
N MET A 266 -1.04 -10.36 -2.87
CA MET A 266 0.36 -10.27 -3.28
C MET A 266 1.13 -11.59 -3.18
N TRP A 267 0.92 -12.36 -2.12
CA TRP A 267 1.75 -13.54 -1.83
C TRP A 267 1.06 -14.88 -1.98
N SER A 268 -0.24 -14.99 -1.82
CA SER A 268 -0.99 -16.23 -2.12
C SER A 268 -1.44 -16.29 -3.57
N GLN A 269 -2.06 -15.19 -4.05
CA GLN A 269 -2.57 -15.11 -5.42
C GLN A 269 -1.52 -14.67 -6.42
N ASN A 270 -0.34 -14.22 -5.98
CA ASN A 270 0.75 -13.71 -6.81
C ASN A 270 0.35 -12.55 -7.74
N LEU A 271 -0.55 -11.68 -7.30
CA LEU A 271 -0.93 -10.50 -8.05
C LEU A 271 0.15 -9.42 -7.95
N ASP A 272 0.43 -8.76 -9.07
CA ASP A 272 1.36 -7.65 -9.15
C ASP A 272 0.66 -6.36 -8.77
N VAL A 273 0.37 -6.21 -7.49
CA VAL A 273 -0.30 -5.05 -6.89
C VAL A 273 0.43 -4.62 -5.62
N PHE A 274 0.22 -3.38 -5.20
CA PHE A 274 0.60 -2.88 -3.88
C PHE A 274 -0.53 -2.04 -3.30
N HIS A 275 -0.53 -1.88 -1.98
CA HIS A 275 -1.62 -1.23 -1.27
C HIS A 275 -1.16 0.11 -0.69
N TYR A 276 -1.99 1.15 -0.86
CA TYR A 276 -1.87 2.43 -0.18
C TYR A 276 -3.00 2.58 0.83
N VAL A 277 -2.68 2.73 2.10
CA VAL A 277 -3.67 2.75 3.19
C VAL A 277 -3.51 4.03 4.00
N MET A 278 -4.60 4.78 4.13
CA MET A 278 -4.66 5.99 4.97
C MET A 278 -4.72 5.61 6.45
N LEU A 279 -3.98 6.32 7.29
CA LEU A 279 -3.96 6.15 8.73
C LEU A 279 -4.16 7.50 9.42
N TYR A 280 -4.96 7.52 10.47
CA TYR A 280 -5.35 8.72 11.18
C TYR A 280 -4.93 8.66 12.64
N ASN A 281 -4.49 9.79 13.21
CA ASN A 281 -4.13 9.91 14.62
C ASN A 281 -5.33 10.27 15.51
N GLU A 282 -6.47 10.60 14.91
CA GLU A 282 -7.68 10.88 15.68
C GLU A 282 -8.18 9.61 16.37
N ASN A 283 -8.28 9.66 17.69
CA ASN A 283 -8.84 8.58 18.49
C ASN A 283 -10.37 8.54 18.35
N GLN A 284 -10.89 7.33 18.27
CA GLN A 284 -12.33 7.08 18.31
C GLN A 284 -12.62 5.73 18.95
N GLN A 285 -13.84 5.57 19.44
CA GLN A 285 -14.36 4.29 19.90
C GLN A 285 -14.33 3.29 18.75
N GLN A 286 -13.65 2.18 18.94
CA GLN A 286 -13.65 1.08 17.97
C GLN A 286 -14.84 0.18 18.22
N ILE A 287 -15.71 0.02 17.24
CA ILE A 287 -16.86 -0.88 17.31
C ILE A 287 -16.47 -2.30 16.89
N PRO A 288 -17.22 -3.34 17.34
CA PRO A 288 -17.02 -4.68 16.85
C PRO A 288 -17.28 -4.78 15.34
N LYS A 289 -16.56 -5.65 14.68
CA LYS A 289 -16.74 -5.93 13.25
C LYS A 289 -18.13 -6.52 12.99
N PRO A 290 -18.91 -5.95 12.06
CA PRO A 290 -20.18 -6.55 11.66
C PRO A 290 -19.99 -7.90 10.99
N ASP A 291 -20.84 -8.87 11.33
CA ASP A 291 -20.82 -10.19 10.73
C ASP A 291 -20.97 -10.13 9.20
N GLY A 292 -20.14 -10.87 8.47
CA GLY A 292 -20.20 -10.94 7.01
C GLY A 292 -19.69 -9.70 6.26
N SER A 293 -19.07 -8.72 6.96
CA SER A 293 -18.59 -7.47 6.34
C SER A 293 -17.29 -7.61 5.54
N ASP A 294 -16.55 -8.72 5.66
CA ASP A 294 -15.23 -8.89 5.02
C ASP A 294 -15.26 -8.62 3.51
N GLU A 295 -16.19 -9.22 2.78
CA GLU A 295 -16.30 -9.03 1.33
C GLU A 295 -16.61 -7.57 0.97
N GLY A 296 -17.48 -6.92 1.72
CA GLY A 296 -17.82 -5.51 1.52
C GLY A 296 -16.63 -4.60 1.79
N ILE A 297 -15.87 -4.83 2.87
CA ILE A 297 -14.66 -4.09 3.23
C ILE A 297 -13.67 -4.12 2.08
N VAL A 298 -13.33 -5.29 1.54
CA VAL A 298 -12.37 -5.42 0.44
C VAL A 298 -12.96 -5.12 -0.94
N SER A 299 -14.28 -4.94 -1.01
CA SER A 299 -14.98 -4.49 -2.21
C SER A 299 -15.08 -2.97 -2.31
N GLY A 300 -14.74 -2.26 -1.25
CA GLY A 300 -14.71 -0.80 -1.20
C GLY A 300 -15.86 -0.14 -0.44
N ALA A 301 -16.95 -0.86 -0.12
CA ALA A 301 -18.02 -0.35 0.74
C ALA A 301 -18.88 -1.49 1.31
N TYR A 302 -19.44 -1.27 2.49
CA TYR A 302 -20.41 -2.17 3.12
C TYR A 302 -21.42 -1.37 3.97
N LEU A 303 -22.60 -1.95 4.16
CA LEU A 303 -23.61 -1.38 5.06
C LEU A 303 -23.14 -1.56 6.52
N LEU A 304 -22.89 -0.45 7.19
CA LEU A 304 -22.43 -0.43 8.57
C LEU A 304 -23.60 -0.48 9.55
N GLN A 305 -24.62 0.35 9.32
CA GLN A 305 -25.74 0.50 10.23
C GLN A 305 -26.99 0.99 9.53
N GLU A 306 -28.15 0.52 9.98
CA GLU A 306 -29.47 1.07 9.64
C GLU A 306 -30.06 1.75 10.89
N LEU A 307 -30.65 2.94 10.72
CA LEU A 307 -31.33 3.69 11.76
C LEU A 307 -32.76 4.03 11.32
N GLY A 308 -33.70 4.02 12.28
CA GLY A 308 -35.10 4.30 12.07
C GLY A 308 -35.89 3.07 11.59
N GLY A 309 -37.22 3.27 11.43
CA GLY A 309 -38.17 2.22 11.07
C GLY A 309 -38.93 2.55 9.77
N GLU A 310 -40.19 2.98 9.90
CA GLU A 310 -41.05 3.39 8.78
C GLU A 310 -40.93 4.91 8.55
N GLY A 311 -40.50 5.33 7.36
CA GLY A 311 -40.33 6.74 7.00
C GLY A 311 -39.53 6.96 5.73
N PRO A 312 -39.32 8.21 5.31
CA PRO A 312 -38.40 8.54 4.25
C PRO A 312 -37.00 8.00 4.56
N LYS A 313 -36.35 7.38 3.60
CA LYS A 313 -35.02 6.73 3.79
C LYS A 313 -33.96 7.44 2.99
N VAL A 314 -32.80 7.71 3.63
CA VAL A 314 -31.60 8.27 2.98
C VAL A 314 -30.42 7.31 3.12
N ARG A 315 -29.55 7.30 2.14
CA ARG A 315 -28.25 6.62 2.20
C ARG A 315 -27.15 7.62 2.44
N MET A 316 -26.35 7.34 3.43
CA MET A 316 -25.26 8.19 3.86
C MET A 316 -23.96 7.39 3.75
N LEU A 317 -22.96 7.98 3.12
CA LEU A 317 -21.67 7.34 2.89
C LEU A 317 -20.58 8.14 3.61
N GLY A 318 -19.66 7.44 4.27
CA GLY A 318 -18.52 8.05 4.94
C GLY A 318 -17.29 7.17 4.85
N SER A 319 -16.10 7.78 4.95
CA SER A 319 -14.80 7.13 4.95
C SER A 319 -13.93 7.64 6.07
N GLY A 320 -12.99 6.84 6.53
CA GLY A 320 -12.02 7.25 7.52
C GLY A 320 -12.68 7.93 8.73
N PRO A 321 -12.07 8.93 9.36
CA PRO A 321 -12.58 9.57 10.57
C PRO A 321 -13.89 10.37 10.36
N ILE A 322 -14.25 10.66 9.10
CA ILE A 322 -15.50 11.38 8.79
C ILE A 322 -16.74 10.50 9.02
N LEU A 323 -16.57 9.18 8.99
CA LEU A 323 -17.66 8.22 9.18
C LEU A 323 -18.40 8.43 10.52
N LYS A 324 -17.70 8.81 11.59
CA LYS A 324 -18.33 9.12 12.89
C LYS A 324 -19.34 10.26 12.79
N TYR A 325 -19.04 11.30 12.00
CA TYR A 325 -19.98 12.43 11.80
C TYR A 325 -21.17 12.05 10.93
N VAL A 326 -20.99 11.09 10.02
CA VAL A 326 -22.10 10.52 9.24
C VAL A 326 -23.05 9.75 10.16
N LEU A 327 -22.53 8.96 11.11
CA LEU A 327 -23.32 8.26 12.12
C LEU A 327 -24.07 9.23 13.04
N GLU A 328 -23.41 10.30 13.48
CA GLU A 328 -24.03 11.36 14.29
C GLU A 328 -25.14 12.06 13.51
N ALA A 329 -24.90 12.45 12.26
CA ALA A 329 -25.91 13.06 11.39
C ALA A 329 -27.10 12.13 11.16
N ALA A 330 -26.87 10.84 10.95
CA ALA A 330 -27.93 9.84 10.82
C ALA A 330 -28.80 9.75 12.08
N SER A 331 -28.18 9.81 13.26
CA SER A 331 -28.91 9.84 14.56
C SER A 331 -29.75 11.11 14.74
N ILE A 332 -29.27 12.28 14.30
CA ILE A 332 -30.02 13.54 14.31
C ILE A 332 -31.20 13.44 13.36
N LEU A 333 -31.03 12.97 12.14
CA LEU A 333 -32.08 12.78 11.16
C LEU A 333 -33.20 11.88 11.68
N GLU A 334 -32.85 10.79 12.34
CA GLU A 334 -33.81 9.88 12.95
C GLU A 334 -34.60 10.58 14.10
N LYS A 335 -33.86 11.15 15.08
CA LYS A 335 -34.47 11.66 16.33
C LYS A 335 -35.25 12.95 16.15
N GLU A 336 -34.75 13.85 15.29
CA GLU A 336 -35.34 15.20 15.15
C GLU A 336 -36.26 15.33 13.95
N HIS A 337 -36.07 14.50 12.93
CA HIS A 337 -36.76 14.61 11.65
C HIS A 337 -37.57 13.38 11.25
N GLY A 338 -37.42 12.24 11.97
CA GLY A 338 -38.11 10.99 11.64
C GLY A 338 -37.65 10.38 10.29
N ILE A 339 -36.42 10.71 9.86
CA ILE A 339 -35.84 10.22 8.61
C ILE A 339 -34.99 9.00 8.90
N CYS A 340 -35.31 7.89 8.23
CA CYS A 340 -34.53 6.67 8.33
C CYS A 340 -33.22 6.77 7.54
N SER A 341 -32.16 6.10 7.99
CA SER A 341 -30.84 6.17 7.35
C SER A 341 -30.20 4.80 7.18
N GLU A 342 -29.60 4.58 6.02
CA GLU A 342 -28.60 3.54 5.81
C GLU A 342 -27.21 4.19 5.82
N VAL A 343 -26.37 3.86 6.80
CA VAL A 343 -25.01 4.36 6.87
C VAL A 343 -24.05 3.31 6.31
N TRP A 344 -23.31 3.72 5.28
CA TRP A 344 -22.33 2.90 4.60
C TRP A 344 -20.92 3.37 4.92
N SER A 345 -20.04 2.44 5.33
CA SER A 345 -18.61 2.69 5.38
C SER A 345 -18.01 2.44 4.00
N VAL A 346 -17.35 3.46 3.45
CA VAL A 346 -16.66 3.38 2.17
C VAL A 346 -15.16 3.26 2.45
N THR A 347 -14.66 2.07 2.35
CA THR A 347 -13.25 1.75 2.59
C THR A 347 -12.36 2.06 1.39
N SER A 348 -12.93 2.13 0.17
CA SER A 348 -12.19 2.47 -1.05
C SER A 348 -13.07 2.96 -2.18
N TYR A 349 -13.06 4.26 -2.44
CA TYR A 349 -13.65 4.81 -3.67
C TYR A 349 -12.89 4.35 -4.93
N GLY A 350 -11.59 4.06 -4.81
CA GLY A 350 -10.77 3.53 -5.89
C GLY A 350 -11.25 2.16 -6.37
N GLU A 351 -11.52 1.23 -5.45
CA GLU A 351 -12.03 -0.11 -5.79
C GLU A 351 -13.48 -0.05 -6.32
N LEU A 352 -14.32 0.80 -5.75
CA LEU A 352 -15.67 1.02 -6.29
C LEU A 352 -15.61 1.51 -7.74
N ARG A 353 -14.75 2.50 -8.04
CA ARG A 353 -14.54 3.00 -9.40
C ARG A 353 -14.01 1.92 -10.33
N ARG A 354 -13.02 1.13 -9.90
CA ARG A 354 -12.43 0.02 -10.69
C ARG A 354 -13.49 -1.00 -11.09
N LYS A 355 -14.30 -1.46 -10.13
CA LYS A 355 -15.41 -2.38 -10.37
C LYS A 355 -16.48 -1.78 -11.28
N GLY A 356 -16.77 -0.47 -11.14
CA GLY A 356 -17.67 0.25 -12.01
C GLY A 356 -17.22 0.23 -13.47
N LEU A 357 -15.98 0.63 -13.71
CA LEU A 357 -15.40 0.62 -15.06
C LEU A 357 -15.33 -0.79 -15.66
N GLU A 358 -15.05 -1.81 -14.84
CA GLU A 358 -15.07 -3.20 -15.29
C GLU A 358 -16.49 -3.65 -15.71
N SER A 359 -17.49 -3.30 -14.90
CA SER A 359 -18.91 -3.60 -15.20
C SER A 359 -19.35 -2.91 -16.49
N GLU A 360 -19.05 -1.62 -16.66
CA GLU A 360 -19.32 -0.88 -17.89
C GLU A 360 -18.63 -1.52 -19.10
N ARG A 361 -17.38 -1.94 -18.94
CA ARG A 361 -16.64 -2.64 -20.00
C ARG A 361 -17.32 -3.97 -20.38
N LYS A 362 -17.73 -4.76 -19.38
CA LYS A 362 -18.43 -6.05 -19.62
C LYS A 362 -19.72 -5.83 -20.37
N THR A 363 -20.56 -4.87 -19.98
CA THR A 363 -21.80 -4.53 -20.67
C THR A 363 -21.55 -4.02 -22.10
N ARG A 364 -20.52 -3.20 -22.31
CA ARG A 364 -20.17 -2.70 -23.65
C ARG A 364 -19.73 -3.82 -24.59
N LEU A 365 -18.99 -4.82 -24.08
CA LEU A 365 -18.55 -5.95 -24.85
C LEU A 365 -19.67 -7.00 -25.06
N ASN A 366 -20.62 -7.07 -24.14
CA ASN A 366 -21.78 -7.98 -24.17
C ASN A 366 -23.04 -7.20 -23.80
N PRO A 367 -23.68 -6.50 -24.76
CA PRO A 367 -24.80 -5.59 -24.48
C PRO A 367 -26.03 -6.23 -23.80
N GLU A 368 -26.17 -7.54 -23.90
CA GLU A 368 -27.24 -8.29 -23.21
C GLU A 368 -26.94 -8.56 -21.73
N THR A 369 -25.72 -8.32 -21.29
CA THR A 369 -25.36 -8.47 -19.89
C THR A 369 -25.79 -7.21 -19.11
N PRO A 370 -26.71 -7.32 -18.14
CA PRO A 370 -27.12 -6.15 -17.36
C PRO A 370 -25.93 -5.57 -16.58
N LEU A 371 -25.90 -4.25 -16.43
CA LEU A 371 -24.96 -3.57 -15.56
C LEU A 371 -25.06 -4.17 -14.15
N SER A 372 -24.07 -4.96 -13.78
CA SER A 372 -23.91 -5.51 -12.43
C SER A 372 -22.79 -4.73 -11.74
N HIS A 373 -23.16 -3.77 -10.94
CA HIS A 373 -22.23 -2.97 -10.17
C HIS A 373 -22.59 -3.03 -8.69
N MET A 374 -21.63 -3.29 -7.81
CA MET A 374 -21.91 -3.36 -6.37
C MET A 374 -22.48 -2.06 -5.83
N SER A 375 -22.06 -0.88 -6.34
CA SER A 375 -22.68 0.40 -6.01
C SER A 375 -24.12 0.51 -6.49
N LEU A 376 -24.51 -0.14 -7.59
CA LEU A 376 -25.89 -0.18 -8.09
C LEU A 376 -26.70 -1.30 -7.44
N SER A 377 -26.13 -2.48 -7.21
CA SER A 377 -26.82 -3.60 -6.55
C SER A 377 -26.89 -3.42 -5.04
N ALA A 378 -25.84 -2.93 -4.40
CA ALA A 378 -25.83 -2.60 -2.98
C ALA A 378 -26.56 -1.28 -2.67
N LEU A 379 -26.52 -0.30 -3.57
CA LEU A 379 -27.29 0.93 -3.45
C LEU A 379 -28.77 0.75 -3.89
N GLY A 380 -29.15 -0.45 -4.37
CA GLY A 380 -30.53 -0.84 -4.68
C GLY A 380 -31.15 -0.10 -5.85
N THR A 381 -32.24 -0.64 -6.35
CA THR A 381 -33.10 -0.13 -7.43
C THR A 381 -33.77 1.21 -7.19
N ALA A 382 -33.39 1.96 -6.15
CA ALA A 382 -34.02 3.22 -5.77
C ALA A 382 -33.66 4.45 -6.65
N CYS A 383 -32.81 4.29 -7.67
CA CYS A 383 -32.56 5.32 -8.69
C CYS A 383 -33.41 5.16 -9.97
N GLN A 384 -34.48 4.37 -9.94
CA GLN A 384 -35.42 4.23 -11.07
C GLN A 384 -36.81 4.82 -10.77
N GLN A 385 -36.87 5.80 -9.91
CA GLN A 385 -38.10 6.62 -9.78
C GLN A 385 -37.79 8.10 -9.85
#